data_a34540dbec33a57306ece2d987d47be1
#
_entry.id   a34540dbec33a57306ece2d987d47be1
#
_cell.length_a   1.000
_cell.length_b   1.000
_cell.length_c   1.000
_cell.angle_alpha   90.00
_cell.angle_beta   90.00
_cell.angle_gamma   90.00
#
_symmetry.space_group_name_H-M   'P 1'
#
loop_
_entity.id
_entity.type
_entity.pdbx_description
1 polymer ?
#
loop_
_entity_poly.entity_id
_entity_poly.type
_entity_poly.pdbx_seq_one_letter_code
_entity_poly.pdbx_strand_id
1 'polypeptide(L)'
;MKQHIKYALKLFGERIFFDVLTLIMIPIFIPMIHSWEVGPALFSMTVCFLYLGITCDLVWKLGKHDKRSYATEKHYKLKGAAVGLLSEVPFLLMYLLLLLHQDSARLRALYRLAVGPFMGFIPEDSVTAGYGLVLLIVPVLSCIFYLVGYRGIKEKTEVLSQKIVYKKK
;
A
#
# COMPACT_ATOMS: atom_id res chain seq x y z
N MET A 1 -18.58 -9.62 -2.65
CA MET A 1 -18.62 -8.20 -2.17
C MET A 1 -18.06 -8.03 -0.75
N LYS A 2 -18.47 -8.83 0.22
CA LYS A 2 -17.98 -8.71 1.63
C LYS A 2 -16.47 -8.87 1.80
N GLN A 3 -15.81 -9.74 1.04
CA GLN A 3 -14.37 -10.00 1.17
C GLN A 3 -13.51 -8.84 0.64
N HIS A 4 -13.88 -8.20 -0.48
CA HIS A 4 -13.19 -7.02 -0.99
C HIS A 4 -13.19 -5.88 0.02
N ILE A 5 -14.36 -5.60 0.61
CA ILE A 5 -14.50 -4.56 1.63
C ILE A 5 -13.63 -4.88 2.85
N LYS A 6 -13.62 -6.15 3.31
CA LYS A 6 -12.80 -6.57 4.45
C LYS A 6 -11.31 -6.32 4.21
N TYR A 7 -10.79 -6.67 3.02
CA TYR A 7 -9.39 -6.44 2.70
C TYR A 7 -9.07 -4.97 2.43
N ALA A 8 -9.98 -4.23 1.79
CA ALA A 8 -9.82 -2.79 1.62
C ALA A 8 -9.77 -2.05 2.97
N LEU A 9 -10.63 -2.43 3.93
CA LEU A 9 -10.60 -1.89 5.28
C LEU A 9 -9.31 -2.25 6.03
N LYS A 10 -8.75 -3.46 5.80
CA LYS A 10 -7.45 -3.81 6.38
C LYS A 10 -6.34 -2.94 5.81
N LEU A 11 -6.27 -2.77 4.48
CA LEU A 11 -5.29 -1.90 3.84
C LEU A 11 -5.43 -0.45 4.30
N PHE A 12 -6.65 0.05 4.42
CA PHE A 12 -6.93 1.37 4.96
C PHE A 12 -6.47 1.51 6.41
N GLY A 13 -6.75 0.52 7.25
CA GLY A 13 -6.29 0.50 8.64
C GLY A 13 -4.77 0.47 8.76
N GLU A 14 -4.08 -0.29 7.90
CA GLU A 14 -2.62 -0.27 7.82
C GLU A 14 -2.09 1.09 7.39
N ARG A 15 -2.73 1.73 6.41
CA ARG A 15 -2.37 3.07 5.98
C ARG A 15 -2.41 4.04 7.15
N ILE A 16 -3.53 4.10 7.86
CA ILE A 16 -3.69 4.98 9.04
C ILE A 16 -2.64 4.64 10.11
N PHE A 17 -2.37 3.36 10.34
CA PHE A 17 -1.33 2.95 11.29
C PHE A 17 0.05 3.51 10.91
N PHE A 18 0.42 3.43 9.63
CA PHE A 18 1.69 3.98 9.15
C PHE A 18 1.71 5.51 9.12
N ASP A 19 0.59 6.18 8.89
CA ASP A 19 0.49 7.63 9.01
C ASP A 19 0.74 8.08 10.46
N VAL A 20 0.12 7.41 11.43
CA VAL A 20 0.34 7.65 12.86
C VAL A 20 1.78 7.30 13.27
N LEU A 21 2.31 6.18 12.81
CA LEU A 21 3.69 5.78 13.07
C LEU A 21 4.68 6.81 12.53
N THR A 22 4.45 7.33 11.32
CA THR A 22 5.26 8.38 10.72
C THR A 22 5.27 9.63 11.62
N LEU A 23 4.11 10.06 12.11
CA LEU A 23 3.99 11.21 13.02
C LEU A 23 4.77 11.00 14.33
N ILE A 24 4.73 9.80 14.91
CA ILE A 24 5.49 9.47 16.12
C ILE A 24 6.98 9.42 15.84
N MET A 25 7.39 8.96 14.67
CA MET A 25 8.79 8.84 14.29
C MET A 25 9.44 10.18 13.93
N ILE A 26 8.70 11.15 13.39
CA ILE A 26 9.23 12.45 13.00
C ILE A 26 10.06 13.09 14.12
N PRO A 27 9.58 13.26 15.37
CA PRO A 27 10.34 13.88 16.45
C PRO A 27 11.65 13.15 16.77
N ILE A 28 11.68 11.82 16.62
CA ILE A 28 12.85 10.99 16.88
C ILE A 28 13.93 11.22 15.83
N PHE A 29 13.50 11.42 14.56
CA PHE A 29 14.39 11.57 13.41
C PHE A 29 14.66 13.04 13.03
N ILE A 30 14.11 14.03 13.76
CA ILE A 30 14.36 15.46 13.52
C ILE A 30 15.84 15.78 13.37
N PRO A 31 16.79 15.31 14.23
CA PRO A 31 18.20 15.61 14.06
C PRO A 31 18.76 15.13 12.72
N MET A 32 18.34 13.96 12.26
CA MET A 32 18.76 13.39 10.98
C MET A 32 18.11 14.14 9.80
N ILE A 33 16.85 14.51 9.94
CA ILE A 33 16.08 15.25 8.91
C ILE A 33 16.69 16.64 8.70
N HIS A 34 17.13 17.32 9.76
CA HIS A 34 17.69 18.68 9.68
C HIS A 34 19.17 18.71 9.31
N SER A 35 19.94 17.69 9.66
CA SER A 35 21.38 17.69 9.39
C SER A 35 21.78 17.31 7.97
N TRP A 36 20.86 16.68 7.21
CA TRP A 36 21.12 16.23 5.86
C TRP A 36 20.03 16.75 4.91
N GLU A 37 20.41 17.34 3.77
CA GLU A 37 19.48 17.80 2.73
C GLU A 37 18.56 16.66 2.24
N VAL A 38 19.08 15.44 2.19
CA VAL A 38 18.34 14.23 1.77
C VAL A 38 17.65 13.50 2.94
N GLY A 39 17.77 14.02 4.17
CA GLY A 39 17.22 13.40 5.38
C GLY A 39 15.72 13.09 5.32
N PRO A 40 14.86 14.04 4.91
CA PRO A 40 13.42 13.82 4.77
C PRO A 40 13.08 12.72 3.77
N ALA A 41 13.80 12.66 2.63
CA ALA A 41 13.59 11.65 1.61
C ALA A 41 14.00 10.26 2.09
N LEU A 42 15.14 10.13 2.78
CA LEU A 42 15.64 8.87 3.34
C LEU A 42 14.68 8.34 4.43
N PHE A 43 14.18 9.23 5.30
CA PHE A 43 13.18 8.86 6.30
C PHE A 43 11.92 8.31 5.64
N SER A 44 11.34 9.06 4.69
CA SER A 44 10.16 8.63 3.96
C SER A 44 10.39 7.35 3.16
N MET A 45 11.55 7.18 2.55
CA MET A 45 11.90 5.95 1.84
C MET A 45 11.86 4.73 2.76
N THR A 46 12.39 4.84 3.98
CA THR A 46 12.39 3.76 4.96
C THR A 46 10.96 3.39 5.39
N VAL A 47 10.16 4.38 5.78
CA VAL A 47 8.78 4.16 6.20
C VAL A 47 7.92 3.64 5.04
N CYS A 48 8.10 4.19 3.85
CA CYS A 48 7.42 3.75 2.63
C CYS A 48 7.75 2.29 2.29
N PHE A 49 9.01 1.89 2.39
CA PHE A 49 9.43 0.51 2.14
C PHE A 49 8.74 -0.47 3.10
N LEU A 50 8.68 -0.15 4.39
CA LEU A 50 7.99 -0.97 5.39
C LEU A 50 6.49 -1.04 5.11
N TYR A 51 5.85 0.10 4.85
CA TYR A 51 4.43 0.17 4.52
C TYR A 51 4.08 -0.66 3.29
N LEU A 52 4.81 -0.45 2.18
CA LEU A 52 4.57 -1.18 0.94
C LEU A 52 4.85 -2.67 1.10
N GLY A 53 5.86 -3.06 1.88
CA GLY A 53 6.16 -4.47 2.17
C GLY A 53 4.99 -5.19 2.83
N ILE A 54 4.38 -4.58 3.86
CA ILE A 54 3.23 -5.15 4.56
C ILE A 54 1.99 -5.16 3.66
N THR A 55 1.74 -4.06 2.93
CA THR A 55 0.66 -3.97 1.94
C THR A 55 0.76 -5.09 0.89
N CYS A 56 1.95 -5.30 0.35
CA CYS A 56 2.20 -6.36 -0.64
C CYS A 56 1.95 -7.77 -0.06
N ASP A 57 2.37 -8.04 1.18
CA ASP A 57 2.15 -9.32 1.86
C ASP A 57 0.65 -9.60 2.07
N LEU A 58 -0.11 -8.60 2.52
CA LEU A 58 -1.56 -8.75 2.69
C LEU A 58 -2.28 -9.08 1.39
N VAL A 59 -1.95 -8.36 0.33
CA VAL A 59 -2.59 -8.56 -0.97
C VAL A 59 -2.15 -9.88 -1.61
N TRP A 60 -0.91 -10.29 -1.41
CA TRP A 60 -0.43 -11.61 -1.81
C TRP A 60 -1.18 -12.74 -1.10
N LYS A 61 -1.42 -12.61 0.21
CA LYS A 61 -2.24 -13.55 0.99
C LYS A 61 -3.68 -13.62 0.48
N LEU A 62 -4.27 -12.49 0.04
CA LEU A 62 -5.57 -12.47 -0.62
C LEU A 62 -5.56 -13.29 -1.92
N GLY A 63 -4.55 -13.10 -2.76
CA GLY A 63 -4.38 -13.86 -4.00
C GLY A 63 -4.26 -15.37 -3.74
N LYS A 64 -3.44 -15.77 -2.75
CA LYS A 64 -3.33 -17.18 -2.32
C LYS A 64 -4.66 -17.74 -1.79
N HIS A 65 -5.41 -16.94 -1.04
CA HIS A 65 -6.72 -17.37 -0.53
C HIS A 65 -7.70 -17.63 -1.67
N ASP A 66 -7.75 -16.74 -2.66
CA ASP A 66 -8.68 -16.87 -3.80
C ASP A 66 -8.33 -18.05 -4.74
N LYS A 67 -7.12 -18.54 -4.68
CA LYS A 67 -6.71 -19.73 -5.43
C LYS A 67 -7.28 -21.03 -4.84
N ARG A 68 -7.68 -21.03 -3.57
CA ARG A 68 -8.17 -22.23 -2.89
C ARG A 68 -9.59 -22.59 -3.35
N SER A 69 -9.88 -23.91 -3.45
CA SER A 69 -11.16 -24.44 -3.93
C SER A 69 -12.39 -24.01 -3.10
N TYR A 70 -12.18 -23.61 -1.85
CA TYR A 70 -13.22 -23.13 -0.95
C TYR A 70 -13.38 -21.61 -0.91
N ALA A 71 -12.73 -20.89 -1.83
CA ALA A 71 -12.88 -19.44 -1.91
C ALA A 71 -14.34 -19.08 -2.25
N THR A 72 -14.93 -18.23 -1.42
CA THR A 72 -16.34 -17.83 -1.55
C THR A 72 -16.59 -16.83 -2.67
N GLU A 73 -15.53 -16.16 -3.13
CA GLU A 73 -15.63 -15.15 -4.18
C GLU A 73 -14.77 -15.54 -5.39
N LYS A 74 -15.32 -15.33 -6.58
CA LYS A 74 -14.61 -15.62 -7.83
C LYS A 74 -13.40 -14.70 -8.01
N HIS A 75 -12.33 -15.30 -8.52
CA HIS A 75 -11.16 -14.55 -8.97
C HIS A 75 -11.49 -13.71 -10.21
N TYR A 76 -10.98 -12.48 -10.25
CA TYR A 76 -10.83 -11.69 -11.47
C TYR A 76 -9.52 -10.89 -11.44
N LYS A 77 -8.94 -10.65 -12.64
CA LYS A 77 -7.58 -10.14 -12.80
C LYS A 77 -7.31 -8.82 -12.05
N LEU A 78 -8.30 -7.93 -11.99
CA LEU A 78 -8.18 -6.60 -11.39
C LEU A 78 -8.61 -6.55 -9.92
N LYS A 79 -8.85 -7.70 -9.26
CA LYS A 79 -9.32 -7.74 -7.87
C LYS A 79 -8.36 -7.02 -6.91
N GLY A 80 -7.06 -7.21 -7.08
CA GLY A 80 -6.05 -6.52 -6.30
C GLY A 80 -6.10 -5.00 -6.48
N ALA A 81 -6.22 -4.52 -7.73
CA ALA A 81 -6.36 -3.10 -8.03
C ALA A 81 -7.64 -2.51 -7.42
N ALA A 82 -8.78 -3.23 -7.50
CA ALA A 82 -10.04 -2.78 -6.93
C ALA A 82 -9.96 -2.64 -5.40
N VAL A 83 -9.32 -3.59 -4.72
CA VAL A 83 -9.11 -3.55 -3.27
C VAL A 83 -8.17 -2.39 -2.90
N GLY A 84 -7.07 -2.20 -3.64
CA GLY A 84 -6.15 -1.08 -3.44
C GLY A 84 -6.80 0.27 -3.69
N LEU A 85 -7.56 0.44 -4.78
CA LEU A 85 -8.30 1.68 -5.05
C LEU A 85 -9.32 1.98 -3.96
N LEU A 86 -10.06 0.96 -3.50
CA LEU A 86 -11.06 1.15 -2.46
C LEU A 86 -10.44 1.60 -1.13
N SER A 87 -9.23 1.13 -0.81
CA SER A 87 -8.50 1.58 0.39
C SER A 87 -8.00 3.02 0.28
N GLU A 88 -7.72 3.51 -0.93
CA GLU A 88 -7.22 4.87 -1.17
C GLU A 88 -8.32 5.91 -1.42
N VAL A 89 -9.60 5.52 -1.49
CA VAL A 89 -10.72 6.44 -1.73
C VAL A 89 -10.73 7.66 -0.80
N PRO A 90 -10.56 7.55 0.52
CA PRO A 90 -10.55 8.71 1.41
C PRO A 90 -9.43 9.70 1.08
N PHE A 91 -8.25 9.20 0.74
CA PHE A 91 -7.07 10.03 0.39
C PHE A 91 -7.23 10.67 -1.00
N LEU A 92 -7.86 9.97 -1.95
CA LEU A 92 -8.23 10.52 -3.25
C LEU A 92 -9.24 11.67 -3.11
N LEU A 93 -10.25 11.51 -2.24
CA LEU A 93 -11.20 12.61 -1.95
C LEU A 93 -10.49 13.81 -1.34
N MET A 94 -9.57 13.59 -0.41
CA MET A 94 -8.77 14.66 0.20
C MET A 94 -7.86 15.35 -0.82
N TYR A 95 -7.28 14.60 -1.76
CA TYR A 95 -6.51 15.16 -2.86
C TYR A 95 -7.38 16.01 -3.80
N LEU A 96 -8.58 15.56 -4.13
CA LEU A 96 -9.53 16.34 -4.94
C LEU A 96 -9.93 17.64 -4.24
N LEU A 97 -10.19 17.61 -2.94
CA LEU A 97 -10.45 18.82 -2.15
C LEU A 97 -9.26 19.78 -2.18
N LEU A 98 -8.03 19.24 -2.11
CA LEU A 98 -6.82 20.04 -2.21
C LEU A 98 -6.67 20.70 -3.59
N LEU A 99 -7.03 20.00 -4.68
CA LEU A 99 -7.01 20.59 -6.03
C LEU A 99 -8.03 21.72 -6.21
N LEU A 100 -9.17 21.63 -5.52
CA LEU A 100 -10.19 22.69 -5.55
C LEU A 100 -9.79 23.92 -4.72
N HIS A 101 -8.95 23.74 -3.69
CA HIS A 101 -8.55 24.78 -2.75
C HIS A 101 -7.02 24.86 -2.64
N GLN A 102 -6.35 25.08 -3.78
CA GLN A 102 -4.88 25.06 -3.88
C GLN A 102 -4.18 26.07 -2.96
N ASP A 103 -4.83 27.19 -2.66
CA ASP A 103 -4.27 28.26 -1.81
C ASP A 103 -4.31 27.93 -0.31
N SER A 104 -5.00 26.88 0.10
CA SER A 104 -5.16 26.52 1.50
C SER A 104 -3.94 25.80 2.06
N ALA A 105 -3.08 26.53 2.78
CA ALA A 105 -1.94 25.97 3.50
C ALA A 105 -2.35 24.86 4.50
N ARG A 106 -3.53 25.02 5.14
CA ARG A 106 -4.05 24.01 6.09
C ARG A 106 -4.38 22.68 5.40
N LEU A 107 -5.04 22.73 4.22
CA LEU A 107 -5.35 21.51 3.47
C LEU A 107 -4.09 20.83 2.94
N ARG A 108 -3.09 21.60 2.50
CA ARG A 108 -1.78 21.04 2.11
C ARG A 108 -1.11 20.31 3.26
N ALA A 109 -1.04 20.93 4.44
CA ALA A 109 -0.47 20.31 5.63
C ALA A 109 -1.23 19.04 6.02
N LEU A 110 -2.57 19.07 6.05
CA LEU A 110 -3.39 17.89 6.35
C LEU A 110 -3.18 16.76 5.32
N TYR A 111 -3.11 17.09 4.03
CA TYR A 111 -2.85 16.10 2.98
C TYR A 111 -1.46 15.47 3.14
N ARG A 112 -0.42 16.28 3.42
CA ARG A 112 0.93 15.75 3.68
C ARG A 112 0.96 14.78 4.87
N LEU A 113 0.23 15.11 5.94
CA LEU A 113 0.08 14.22 7.09
C LEU A 113 -0.65 12.92 6.73
N ALA A 114 -1.73 13.02 5.96
CA ALA A 114 -2.50 11.85 5.50
C ALA A 114 -1.75 10.97 4.48
N VAL A 115 -0.70 11.50 3.86
CA VAL A 115 0.19 10.76 2.96
C VAL A 115 1.49 10.36 3.66
N GLY A 116 1.48 10.33 5.00
CA GLY A 116 2.61 10.16 5.92
C GLY A 116 3.85 9.42 5.41
N PRO A 117 3.76 8.13 5.01
CA PRO A 117 4.91 7.39 4.48
C PRO A 117 5.60 8.04 3.28
N PHE A 118 4.86 8.81 2.49
CA PHE A 118 5.36 9.48 1.27
C PHE A 118 5.68 10.96 1.47
N MET A 119 5.52 11.47 2.67
CA MET A 119 5.59 12.91 2.99
C MET A 119 6.90 13.57 2.53
N GLY A 120 8.03 12.92 2.65
CA GLY A 120 9.34 13.46 2.27
C GLY A 120 9.61 13.50 0.76
N PHE A 121 8.75 12.89 -0.05
CA PHE A 121 8.80 12.98 -1.52
C PHE A 121 7.92 14.10 -2.06
N ILE A 122 7.13 14.74 -1.20
CA ILE A 122 6.15 15.76 -1.57
C ILE A 122 6.70 17.13 -1.21
N PRO A 123 6.99 18.02 -2.18
CA PRO A 123 7.46 19.38 -1.93
C PRO A 123 6.45 20.19 -1.10
N GLU A 124 6.95 21.19 -0.35
CA GLU A 124 6.10 21.99 0.54
C GLU A 124 5.32 23.08 -0.21
N ASP A 125 5.90 23.58 -1.29
CA ASP A 125 5.52 24.87 -1.88
C ASP A 125 4.48 24.78 -3.00
N SER A 126 4.28 23.62 -3.61
CA SER A 126 3.39 23.49 -4.77
C SER A 126 2.55 22.24 -4.78
N VAL A 127 1.28 22.38 -5.13
CA VAL A 127 0.40 21.25 -5.41
C VAL A 127 0.59 20.85 -6.87
N THR A 128 1.26 19.75 -7.11
CA THR A 128 1.47 19.23 -8.45
C THR A 128 0.66 17.94 -8.68
N ALA A 129 0.45 17.59 -9.94
CA ALA A 129 -0.15 16.30 -10.31
C ALA A 129 0.61 15.09 -9.73
N GLY A 130 1.91 15.27 -9.40
CA GLY A 130 2.72 14.26 -8.73
C GLY A 130 2.17 13.78 -7.40
N TYR A 131 1.46 14.64 -6.66
CA TYR A 131 0.81 14.23 -5.41
C TYR A 131 -0.26 13.15 -5.61
N GLY A 132 -1.03 13.23 -6.69
CA GLY A 132 -2.02 12.22 -7.03
C GLY A 132 -1.39 10.90 -7.50
N LEU A 133 -0.24 10.95 -8.17
CA LEU A 133 0.46 9.75 -8.63
C LEU A 133 0.92 8.86 -7.47
N VAL A 134 1.28 9.45 -6.33
CA VAL A 134 1.67 8.69 -5.12
C VAL A 134 0.54 7.76 -4.67
N LEU A 135 -0.72 8.20 -4.77
CA LEU A 135 -1.88 7.38 -4.39
C LEU A 135 -2.13 6.21 -5.34
N LEU A 136 -1.59 6.24 -6.57
CA LEU A 136 -1.71 5.14 -7.52
C LEU A 136 -0.70 4.00 -7.26
N ILE A 137 0.33 4.25 -6.47
CA ILE A 137 1.35 3.23 -6.14
C ILE A 137 0.70 2.01 -5.48
N VAL A 138 -0.16 2.22 -4.50
CA VAL A 138 -0.82 1.14 -3.74
C VAL A 138 -1.73 0.29 -4.64
N PRO A 139 -2.66 0.84 -5.45
CA PRO A 139 -3.48 0.06 -6.37
C PRO A 139 -2.66 -0.75 -7.39
N VAL A 140 -1.60 -0.15 -7.94
CA VAL A 140 -0.73 -0.82 -8.93
C VAL A 140 0.01 -2.00 -8.29
N LEU A 141 0.67 -1.79 -7.16
CA LEU A 141 1.36 -2.84 -6.43
C LEU A 141 0.37 -3.92 -5.96
N SER A 142 -0.80 -3.52 -5.47
CA SER A 142 -1.85 -4.45 -5.06
C SER A 142 -2.31 -5.34 -6.23
N CYS A 143 -2.41 -4.79 -7.44
CA CYS A 143 -2.73 -5.58 -8.63
C CYS A 143 -1.64 -6.63 -8.91
N ILE A 144 -0.39 -6.22 -8.91
CA ILE A 144 0.77 -7.08 -9.20
C ILE A 144 0.87 -8.22 -8.16
N PHE A 145 0.90 -7.87 -6.86
CA PHE A 145 1.08 -8.86 -5.80
C PHE A 145 -0.12 -9.79 -5.62
N TYR A 146 -1.34 -9.31 -5.91
CA TYR A 146 -2.51 -10.18 -5.99
C TYR A 146 -2.36 -11.22 -7.09
N LEU A 147 -1.96 -10.83 -8.30
CA LEU A 147 -1.76 -11.75 -9.40
C LEU A 147 -0.63 -12.75 -9.14
N VAL A 148 0.47 -12.29 -8.52
CA VAL A 148 1.58 -13.16 -8.11
C VAL A 148 1.10 -14.17 -7.07
N GLY A 149 0.34 -13.74 -6.07
CA GLY A 149 -0.25 -14.60 -5.05
C GLY A 149 -1.23 -15.61 -5.63
N TYR A 150 -2.09 -15.19 -6.55
CA TYR A 150 -3.09 -16.04 -7.20
C TYR A 150 -2.45 -17.07 -8.15
N ARG A 151 -1.50 -16.66 -9.00
CA ARG A 151 -0.78 -17.59 -9.90
C ARG A 151 0.03 -18.60 -9.10
N GLY A 152 0.51 -18.22 -7.95
CA GLY A 152 1.41 -18.97 -7.10
C GLY A 152 2.80 -19.06 -7.74
N ILE A 153 3.83 -18.73 -6.98
CA ILE A 153 5.15 -19.32 -7.24
C ILE A 153 4.92 -20.79 -6.96
N LYS A 154 5.07 -21.67 -7.95
CA LYS A 154 5.04 -23.13 -7.72
C LYS A 154 6.03 -23.40 -6.60
N GLU A 155 5.54 -23.60 -5.40
CA GLU A 155 6.40 -23.99 -4.31
C GLU A 155 7.01 -25.33 -4.71
N LYS A 156 8.33 -25.36 -4.93
CA LYS A 156 9.09 -26.60 -5.22
C LYS A 156 8.76 -27.70 -4.21
N THR A 157 8.29 -27.34 -3.04
CA THR A 157 7.86 -28.23 -1.96
C THR A 157 6.61 -29.04 -2.30
N GLU A 158 5.61 -28.50 -2.99
CA GLU A 158 4.42 -29.27 -3.40
C GLU A 158 4.75 -30.29 -4.49
N VAL A 159 5.67 -29.93 -5.40
CA VAL A 159 6.14 -30.86 -6.45
C VAL A 159 6.97 -31.98 -5.86
N LEU A 160 7.74 -31.73 -4.81
CA LEU A 160 8.51 -32.76 -4.09
C LEU A 160 7.60 -33.69 -3.28
N SER A 161 6.59 -33.17 -2.58
CA SER A 161 5.66 -34.01 -1.81
C SER A 161 4.81 -34.90 -2.71
N GLN A 162 4.34 -34.40 -3.86
CA GLN A 162 3.64 -35.22 -4.84
C GLN A 162 4.57 -36.29 -5.46
N LYS A 163 5.81 -35.96 -5.80
CA LYS A 163 6.78 -36.98 -6.29
C LYS A 163 7.10 -38.06 -5.27
N ILE A 164 7.12 -37.75 -3.98
CA ILE A 164 7.37 -38.71 -2.91
C ILE A 164 6.18 -39.65 -2.71
N VAL A 165 4.95 -39.11 -2.76
CA VAL A 165 3.72 -39.91 -2.59
C VAL A 165 3.47 -40.85 -3.78
N TYR A 166 3.77 -40.44 -5.01
CA TYR A 166 3.59 -41.28 -6.21
C TYR A 166 4.75 -42.26 -6.50
N LYS A 167 5.89 -42.14 -5.79
CA LYS A 167 7.00 -43.08 -5.92
C LYS A 167 6.89 -44.27 -5.00
N LYS A 168 5.89 -44.35 -4.12
CA LYS A 168 5.62 -45.46 -3.19
C LYS A 168 4.49 -46.38 -3.65
N LYS A 169 4.09 -46.34 -4.90
CA LYS A 169 3.32 -47.35 -5.59
C LYS A 169 4.16 -47.96 -6.71
#